data_e2ce9ab084204881a6714daa1057d0b3
#
_entry.id   e2ce9ab084204881a6714daa1057d0b3
#
_cell.length_a   1.000
_cell.length_b   1.000
_cell.length_c   1.000
_cell.angle_alpha   90.00
_cell.angle_beta   90.00
_cell.angle_gamma   90.00
#
_symmetry.space_group_name_H-M   'P 1'
#
loop_
_entity.id
_entity.type
_entity.pdbx_description
1 polymer ?
#
loop_
_entity_poly.entity_id
_entity_poly.type
_entity_poly.pdbx_seq_one_letter_code
_entity_poly.pdbx_strand_id
1 'polypeptide(L)'
;AAPVLWCVPGALAGEIGRPYGHGLAALGLDPARLVLAVPPRPQEALWAAEEGLKSASLALVVLVAGEVALTPARRLALAARAHRTPCLLLTRPDGAAAASVLYRWRVTPAASAPHPFEGRAPGAPRLTLALERARNIALAAAEGAVHVLEWSHETRDFRLASALAARPAEPRLPGRRSV
;
A
#
# COMPACT_ATOMS: atom_id res chain seq x y z
N ALA A 1 1.37 16.44 15.82
CA ALA A 1 1.98 15.32 15.08
C ALA A 1 2.42 15.80 13.69
N ALA A 2 3.54 15.30 13.15
CA ALA A 2 4.07 15.72 11.86
C ALA A 2 3.10 15.37 10.70
N PRO A 3 3.04 16.17 9.61
CA PRO A 3 2.16 15.93 8.49
C PRO A 3 2.59 14.73 7.64
N VAL A 4 1.66 14.25 6.81
CA VAL A 4 1.88 13.22 5.78
C VAL A 4 1.80 13.87 4.41
N LEU A 5 2.83 13.68 3.59
CA LEU A 5 2.81 14.13 2.20
C LEU A 5 2.32 13.00 1.30
N TRP A 6 1.29 13.28 0.51
CA TRP A 6 0.75 12.36 -0.50
C TRP A 6 0.99 12.94 -1.89
N CYS A 7 1.85 12.29 -2.67
CA CYS A 7 2.18 12.69 -4.03
C CYS A 7 1.49 11.75 -5.02
N VAL A 8 0.75 12.30 -5.97
CA VAL A 8 0.12 11.54 -7.06
C VAL A 8 0.14 12.38 -8.34
N PRO A 9 0.65 11.86 -9.48
CA PRO A 9 0.59 12.57 -10.75
C PRO A 9 -0.85 12.88 -11.17
N GLY A 10 -1.08 14.04 -11.78
CA GLY A 10 -2.42 14.51 -12.14
C GLY A 10 -3.21 13.54 -13.02
N ALA A 11 -2.56 12.94 -14.04
CA ALA A 11 -3.19 11.93 -14.89
C ALA A 11 -3.65 10.73 -14.07
N LEU A 12 -2.80 10.21 -13.19
CA LEU A 12 -3.13 9.06 -12.34
C LEU A 12 -4.21 9.43 -11.31
N ALA A 13 -4.17 10.64 -10.74
CA ALA A 13 -5.22 11.14 -9.86
C ALA A 13 -6.58 11.26 -10.57
N GLY A 14 -6.59 11.50 -11.88
CA GLY A 14 -7.79 11.47 -12.72
C GLY A 14 -8.35 10.06 -12.92
N GLU A 15 -7.49 9.05 -13.00
CA GLU A 15 -7.88 7.65 -13.18
C GLU A 15 -8.38 6.99 -11.89
N ILE A 16 -7.62 7.10 -10.80
CA ILE A 16 -7.87 6.37 -9.54
C ILE A 16 -8.51 7.24 -8.46
N GLY A 17 -8.66 8.54 -8.69
CA GLY A 17 -9.15 9.49 -7.69
C GLY A 17 -8.05 10.03 -6.77
N ARG A 18 -8.49 10.85 -5.81
CA ARG A 18 -7.66 11.45 -4.75
C ARG A 18 -8.04 10.86 -3.41
N PRO A 19 -7.14 10.92 -2.41
CA PRO A 19 -7.49 10.51 -1.06
C PRO A 19 -8.76 11.22 -0.57
N TYR A 20 -9.73 10.43 -0.10
CA TYR A 20 -10.99 10.95 0.42
C TYR A 20 -10.85 11.20 1.93
N GLY A 21 -10.92 12.47 2.34
CA GLY A 21 -10.62 12.89 3.71
C GLY A 21 -11.48 12.20 4.78
N HIS A 22 -12.80 12.03 4.55
CA HIS A 22 -13.67 11.33 5.50
C HIS A 22 -13.31 9.83 5.61
N GLY A 23 -12.93 9.20 4.49
CA GLY A 23 -12.45 7.82 4.51
C GLY A 23 -11.15 7.68 5.30
N LEU A 24 -10.20 8.61 5.12
CA LEU A 24 -8.97 8.64 5.89
C LEU A 24 -9.22 8.87 7.39
N ALA A 25 -10.16 9.77 7.72
CA ALA A 25 -10.56 10.01 9.12
C ALA A 25 -11.18 8.75 9.76
N ALA A 26 -12.02 8.03 9.01
CA ALA A 26 -12.57 6.76 9.47
C ALA A 26 -11.50 5.70 9.74
N LEU A 27 -10.38 5.75 8.99
CA LEU A 27 -9.21 4.90 9.17
C LEU A 27 -8.21 5.45 10.21
N GLY A 28 -8.54 6.53 10.92
CA GLY A 28 -7.71 7.09 11.99
C GLY A 28 -6.64 8.09 11.54
N LEU A 29 -6.58 8.45 10.25
CA LEU A 29 -5.71 9.51 9.77
C LEU A 29 -6.45 10.85 9.77
N ASP A 30 -5.97 11.83 10.53
CA ASP A 30 -6.50 13.19 10.53
C ASP A 30 -6.25 13.85 9.17
N PRO A 31 -7.31 14.22 8.41
CA PRO A 31 -7.16 14.85 7.09
C PRO A 31 -6.43 16.20 7.14
N ALA A 32 -6.48 16.93 8.28
CA ALA A 32 -5.75 18.18 8.45
C ALA A 32 -4.22 18.01 8.43
N ARG A 33 -3.76 16.79 8.61
CA ARG A 33 -2.34 16.43 8.52
C ARG A 33 -1.90 15.99 7.13
N LEU A 34 -2.83 15.90 6.18
CA LEU A 34 -2.52 15.48 4.83
C LEU A 34 -2.15 16.67 3.95
N VAL A 35 -0.93 16.66 3.43
CA VAL A 35 -0.48 17.56 2.36
C VAL A 35 -0.57 16.80 1.05
N LEU A 36 -1.44 17.25 0.15
CA LEU A 36 -1.66 16.61 -1.14
C LEU A 36 -0.93 17.36 -2.26
N ALA A 37 0.02 16.71 -2.92
CA ALA A 37 0.71 17.21 -4.11
C ALA A 37 0.20 16.46 -5.36
N VAL A 38 -0.38 17.19 -6.30
CA VAL A 38 -0.94 16.65 -7.56
C VAL A 38 -0.28 17.35 -8.75
N PRO A 39 1.02 17.16 -8.99
CA PRO A 39 1.69 17.79 -10.12
C PRO A 39 1.24 17.16 -11.46
N PRO A 40 1.31 17.92 -12.56
CA PRO A 40 0.87 17.44 -13.86
C PRO A 40 1.72 16.30 -14.41
N ARG A 41 3.01 16.25 -14.09
CA ARG A 41 3.95 15.28 -14.64
C ARG A 41 4.43 14.26 -13.60
N PRO A 42 4.64 12.97 -13.97
CA PRO A 42 5.15 11.95 -13.04
C PRO A 42 6.51 12.30 -12.43
N GLN A 43 7.40 12.93 -13.19
CA GLN A 43 8.73 13.34 -12.73
C GLN A 43 8.65 14.40 -11.61
N GLU A 44 7.66 15.28 -11.68
CA GLU A 44 7.43 16.30 -10.65
C GLU A 44 6.89 15.68 -9.36
N ALA A 45 6.09 14.60 -9.45
CA ALA A 45 5.64 13.85 -8.27
C ALA A 45 6.81 13.14 -7.59
N LEU A 46 7.73 12.57 -8.36
CA LEU A 46 8.96 11.98 -7.85
C LEU A 46 9.84 13.03 -7.16
N TRP A 47 10.00 14.20 -7.79
CA TRP A 47 10.75 15.31 -7.22
C TRP A 47 10.11 15.83 -5.93
N ALA A 48 8.79 16.07 -5.92
CA ALA A 48 8.07 16.51 -4.72
C ALA A 48 8.21 15.52 -3.57
N ALA A 49 8.14 14.21 -3.86
CA ALA A 49 8.37 13.17 -2.85
C ALA A 49 9.80 13.20 -2.31
N GLU A 50 10.81 13.37 -3.17
CA GLU A 50 12.22 13.46 -2.76
C GLU A 50 12.47 14.69 -1.89
N GLU A 51 11.95 15.86 -2.26
CA GLU A 51 12.06 17.08 -1.46
C GLU A 51 11.32 16.96 -0.13
N GLY A 52 10.12 16.33 -0.14
CA GLY A 52 9.41 15.99 1.09
C GLY A 52 10.23 15.13 2.04
N LEU A 53 10.93 14.10 1.54
CA LEU A 53 11.83 13.27 2.33
C LEU A 53 13.01 14.07 2.92
N LYS A 54 13.62 14.95 2.12
CA LYS A 54 14.75 15.80 2.53
C LYS A 54 14.37 16.83 3.59
N SER A 55 13.10 17.25 3.64
CA SER A 55 12.65 18.24 4.63
C SER A 55 12.77 17.76 6.07
N ALA A 56 12.81 16.45 6.30
CA ALA A 56 12.84 15.80 7.62
C ALA A 56 11.72 16.26 8.59
N SER A 57 10.68 16.93 8.07
CA SER A 57 9.57 17.49 8.85
C SER A 57 8.28 16.68 8.74
N LEU A 58 8.28 15.65 7.91
CA LEU A 58 7.12 14.81 7.61
C LEU A 58 7.16 13.50 8.42
N ALA A 59 5.98 13.03 8.82
CA ALA A 59 5.83 11.71 9.44
C ALA A 59 5.96 10.58 8.40
N LEU A 60 5.54 10.85 7.16
CA LEU A 60 5.51 9.87 6.08
C LEU A 60 5.40 10.58 4.73
N VAL A 61 6.05 10.03 3.72
CA VAL A 61 5.81 10.38 2.32
C VAL A 61 5.17 9.17 1.62
N VAL A 62 4.01 9.40 1.00
CA VAL A 62 3.34 8.42 0.13
C VAL A 62 3.46 8.91 -1.31
N LEU A 63 4.07 8.11 -2.18
CA LEU A 63 4.13 8.38 -3.61
C LEU A 63 3.32 7.31 -4.35
N VAL A 64 2.28 7.74 -5.03
CA VAL A 64 1.49 6.90 -5.93
C VAL A 64 2.05 7.07 -7.34
N ALA A 65 2.52 5.99 -7.94
CA ALA A 65 3.09 6.01 -9.28
C ALA A 65 2.73 4.72 -10.03
N GLY A 66 2.53 4.82 -11.34
CA GLY A 66 2.27 3.63 -12.16
C GLY A 66 3.49 2.72 -12.21
N GLU A 67 4.62 3.30 -12.59
CA GLU A 67 5.91 2.64 -12.69
C GLU A 67 7.02 3.61 -12.25
N VAL A 68 8.04 3.10 -11.58
CA VAL A 68 9.19 3.90 -11.15
C VAL A 68 10.49 3.21 -11.57
N ALA A 69 11.27 3.89 -12.41
CA ALA A 69 12.57 3.41 -12.84
C ALA A 69 13.55 3.26 -11.66
N LEU A 70 14.58 2.44 -11.85
CA LEU A 70 15.54 2.09 -10.79
C LEU A 70 16.25 3.32 -10.18
N THR A 71 16.66 4.28 -11.02
CA THR A 71 17.41 5.45 -10.55
C THR A 71 16.59 6.37 -9.64
N PRO A 72 15.37 6.81 -10.00
CA PRO A 72 14.49 7.55 -9.09
C PRO A 72 14.18 6.80 -7.80
N ALA A 73 13.92 5.49 -7.89
CA ALA A 73 13.64 4.68 -6.70
C ALA A 73 14.85 4.60 -5.75
N ARG A 74 16.07 4.50 -6.27
CA ARG A 74 17.31 4.58 -5.47
C ARG A 74 17.45 5.93 -4.77
N ARG A 75 17.16 7.03 -5.47
CA ARG A 75 17.22 8.38 -4.88
C ARG A 75 16.24 8.53 -3.74
N LEU A 76 14.98 8.10 -3.91
CA LEU A 76 13.98 8.09 -2.83
C LEU A 76 14.43 7.24 -1.64
N ALA A 77 14.96 6.04 -1.87
CA ALA A 77 15.42 5.16 -0.81
C ALA A 77 16.61 5.78 -0.02
N LEU A 78 17.54 6.44 -0.72
CA LEU A 78 18.66 7.15 -0.08
C LEU A 78 18.19 8.34 0.73
N ALA A 79 17.27 9.17 0.18
CA ALA A 79 16.71 10.31 0.87
C ALA A 79 15.93 9.88 2.12
N ALA A 80 15.07 8.86 2.01
CA ALA A 80 14.33 8.31 3.14
C ALA A 80 15.25 7.85 4.28
N ARG A 81 16.34 7.14 3.92
CA ARG A 81 17.34 6.69 4.89
C ARG A 81 18.12 7.83 5.53
N ALA A 82 18.61 8.77 4.72
CA ALA A 82 19.43 9.89 5.18
C ALA A 82 18.66 10.80 6.15
N HIS A 83 17.39 11.05 5.87
CA HIS A 83 16.54 11.95 6.65
C HIS A 83 15.59 11.24 7.62
N ARG A 84 15.67 9.90 7.71
CA ARG A 84 14.84 9.07 8.61
C ARG A 84 13.34 9.31 8.44
N THR A 85 12.92 9.68 7.23
CA THR A 85 11.51 9.88 6.89
C THR A 85 11.02 8.65 6.13
N PRO A 86 10.02 7.91 6.62
CA PRO A 86 9.46 6.76 5.91
C PRO A 86 8.89 7.15 4.54
N CYS A 87 9.05 6.25 3.55
CA CYS A 87 8.49 6.41 2.23
C CYS A 87 7.71 5.16 1.83
N LEU A 88 6.43 5.34 1.48
CA LEU A 88 5.61 4.31 0.84
C LEU A 88 5.51 4.62 -0.64
N LEU A 89 5.95 3.67 -1.47
CA LEU A 89 5.81 3.73 -2.91
C LEU A 89 4.70 2.78 -3.34
N LEU A 90 3.58 3.33 -3.80
CA LEU A 90 2.43 2.57 -4.31
C LEU A 90 2.55 2.49 -5.83
N THR A 91 2.75 1.28 -6.34
CA THR A 91 2.91 1.00 -7.78
C THR A 91 1.87 0.01 -8.27
N ARG A 92 1.74 -0.15 -9.59
CA ARG A 92 0.94 -1.22 -10.18
C ARG A 92 1.54 -2.60 -9.82
N PRO A 93 0.70 -3.65 -9.71
CA PRO A 93 1.15 -4.99 -9.31
C PRO A 93 2.21 -5.60 -10.22
N ASP A 94 2.13 -5.31 -11.51
CA ASP A 94 2.98 -5.77 -12.62
C ASP A 94 4.14 -4.81 -12.93
N GLY A 95 4.19 -3.64 -12.26
CA GLY A 95 5.29 -2.71 -12.40
C GLY A 95 6.62 -3.34 -11.98
N ALA A 96 7.67 -3.15 -12.80
CA ALA A 96 9.03 -3.56 -12.44
C ALA A 96 9.40 -2.93 -11.10
N ALA A 97 9.39 -3.73 -10.04
CA ALA A 97 9.71 -3.21 -8.73
C ALA A 97 11.17 -2.82 -8.70
N ALA A 98 11.37 -1.59 -8.38
CA ALA A 98 12.68 -1.05 -8.14
C ALA A 98 13.44 -1.96 -7.15
N ALA A 99 14.53 -2.54 -7.63
CA ALA A 99 15.38 -3.42 -6.81
C ALA A 99 15.99 -2.72 -5.58
N SER A 100 15.73 -1.41 -5.41
CA SER A 100 16.28 -0.56 -4.36
C SER A 100 15.44 -0.44 -3.09
N VAL A 101 14.18 -0.93 -3.10
CA VAL A 101 13.32 -0.87 -1.90
C VAL A 101 13.74 -1.89 -0.86
N LEU A 102 13.56 -1.54 0.42
CA LEU A 102 13.86 -2.43 1.54
C LEU A 102 12.86 -3.56 1.65
N TYR A 103 11.59 -3.25 1.47
CA TYR A 103 10.47 -4.19 1.57
C TYR A 103 9.55 -4.02 0.38
N ARG A 104 9.05 -5.13 -0.15
CA ARG A 104 8.00 -5.15 -1.15
C ARG A 104 6.85 -6.01 -0.65
N TRP A 105 5.70 -5.38 -0.58
CA TRP A 105 4.46 -6.03 -0.18
C TRP A 105 3.48 -6.01 -1.34
N ARG A 106 2.85 -7.15 -1.58
CA ARG A 106 1.65 -7.22 -2.41
C ARG A 106 0.45 -7.18 -1.51
N VAL A 107 -0.45 -6.24 -1.78
CA VAL A 107 -1.71 -6.06 -1.05
C VAL A 107 -2.85 -6.35 -2.01
N THR A 108 -3.71 -7.30 -1.67
CA THR A 108 -4.88 -7.64 -2.48
C THR A 108 -6.14 -7.73 -1.62
N PRO A 109 -7.33 -7.41 -2.17
CA PRO A 109 -8.58 -7.65 -1.48
C PRO A 109 -8.76 -9.15 -1.18
N ALA A 110 -9.34 -9.46 -0.04
CA ALA A 110 -9.79 -10.80 0.32
C ALA A 110 -11.29 -10.80 0.59
N ALA A 111 -11.91 -11.98 0.57
CA ALA A 111 -13.31 -12.09 0.95
C ALA A 111 -13.50 -11.54 2.38
N SER A 112 -14.51 -10.68 2.57
CA SER A 112 -14.84 -10.13 3.88
C SER A 112 -15.13 -11.21 4.90
N ALA A 113 -14.98 -10.89 6.19
CA ALA A 113 -15.46 -11.76 7.23
C ALA A 113 -16.96 -12.01 7.09
N PRO A 114 -17.51 -13.12 7.59
CA PRO A 114 -18.96 -13.26 7.72
C PRO A 114 -19.52 -12.16 8.60
N HIS A 115 -20.69 -11.62 8.21
CA HIS A 115 -21.38 -10.67 9.06
C HIS A 115 -21.92 -11.39 10.32
N PRO A 116 -21.75 -10.84 11.53
CA PRO A 116 -22.07 -11.56 12.77
C PRO A 116 -23.55 -11.90 12.93
N PHE A 117 -24.45 -11.15 12.29
CA PHE A 117 -25.91 -11.32 12.42
C PHE A 117 -26.59 -11.74 11.12
N GLU A 118 -25.92 -11.63 9.98
CA GLU A 118 -26.52 -11.94 8.68
C GLU A 118 -25.49 -12.56 7.74
N GLY A 119 -25.58 -13.87 7.53
CA GLY A 119 -24.60 -14.63 6.75
C GLY A 119 -24.52 -14.27 5.25
N ARG A 120 -25.46 -13.47 4.71
CA ARG A 120 -25.45 -12.98 3.32
C ARG A 120 -24.86 -11.57 3.19
N ALA A 121 -24.77 -10.83 4.29
CA ALA A 121 -24.19 -9.49 4.31
C ALA A 121 -22.65 -9.56 4.40
N PRO A 122 -21.93 -8.63 3.76
CA PRO A 122 -20.48 -8.53 3.96
C PRO A 122 -20.18 -8.07 5.39
N GLY A 123 -19.25 -8.75 6.05
CA GLY A 123 -18.73 -8.36 7.35
C GLY A 123 -17.49 -7.47 7.22
N ALA A 124 -16.59 -7.57 8.19
CA ALA A 124 -15.37 -6.76 8.23
C ALA A 124 -14.50 -6.94 6.97
N PRO A 125 -13.99 -5.84 6.39
CA PRO A 125 -13.10 -5.90 5.25
C PRO A 125 -11.83 -6.69 5.56
N ARG A 126 -11.37 -7.48 4.59
CA ARG A 126 -10.13 -8.24 4.66
C ARG A 126 -9.20 -7.92 3.52
N LEU A 127 -7.91 -7.94 3.82
CA LEU A 127 -6.83 -7.80 2.85
C LEU A 127 -5.86 -8.96 3.01
N THR A 128 -5.31 -9.41 1.90
CA THR A 128 -4.15 -10.31 1.91
C THR A 128 -2.89 -9.50 1.72
N LEU A 129 -1.92 -9.69 2.60
CA LEU A 129 -0.57 -9.14 2.52
C LEU A 129 0.42 -10.26 2.24
N ALA A 130 1.13 -10.16 1.13
CA ALA A 130 2.24 -11.06 0.82
C ALA A 130 3.56 -10.28 0.82
N LEU A 131 4.54 -10.72 1.61
CA LEU A 131 5.88 -10.17 1.59
C LEU A 131 6.65 -10.78 0.42
N GLU A 132 6.78 -10.02 -0.68
CA GLU A 132 7.47 -10.49 -1.89
C GLU A 132 8.99 -10.34 -1.80
N ARG A 133 9.46 -9.38 -1.00
CA ARG A 133 10.89 -9.12 -0.81
C ARG A 133 11.17 -8.41 0.50
N ALA A 134 12.22 -8.84 1.17
CA ALA A 134 12.81 -8.15 2.32
C ALA A 134 14.35 -8.16 2.20
N ARG A 135 14.97 -6.99 2.35
CA ARG A 135 16.44 -6.89 2.38
C ARG A 135 17.02 -6.96 3.80
N ASN A 136 16.18 -7.02 4.79
CA ASN A 136 16.59 -7.23 6.17
C ASN A 136 16.67 -8.72 6.44
N ILE A 137 17.81 -9.20 6.94
CA ILE A 137 18.06 -10.63 7.23
C ILE A 137 17.00 -11.21 8.17
N ALA A 138 16.55 -10.43 9.17
CA ALA A 138 15.52 -10.87 10.11
C ALA A 138 14.14 -11.11 9.45
N LEU A 139 13.83 -10.41 8.35
CA LEU A 139 12.57 -10.54 7.62
C LEU A 139 12.71 -11.30 6.31
N ALA A 140 13.94 -11.56 5.85
CA ALA A 140 14.17 -12.36 4.64
C ALA A 140 13.63 -13.79 4.79
N ALA A 141 13.67 -14.34 5.99
CA ALA A 141 13.08 -15.65 6.30
C ALA A 141 11.54 -15.66 6.18
N ALA A 142 10.90 -14.50 6.18
CA ALA A 142 9.46 -14.35 6.00
C ALA A 142 9.06 -14.02 4.54
N GLU A 143 10.00 -13.98 3.60
CA GLU A 143 9.67 -13.83 2.17
C GLU A 143 8.76 -14.99 1.73
N GLY A 144 7.71 -14.66 1.00
CA GLY A 144 6.66 -15.60 0.63
C GLY A 144 5.58 -15.82 1.69
N ALA A 145 5.75 -15.28 2.91
CA ALA A 145 4.70 -15.33 3.91
C ALA A 145 3.47 -14.51 3.47
N VAL A 146 2.31 -15.12 3.63
CA VAL A 146 1.03 -14.50 3.30
C VAL A 146 0.22 -14.35 4.57
N HIS A 147 -0.23 -13.12 4.83
CA HIS A 147 -1.04 -12.78 5.99
C HIS A 147 -2.41 -12.28 5.52
N VAL A 148 -3.46 -12.72 6.21
CA VAL A 148 -4.79 -12.15 6.05
C VAL A 148 -5.02 -11.16 7.17
N LEU A 149 -5.31 -9.92 6.82
CA LEU A 149 -5.65 -8.85 7.74
C LEU A 149 -7.14 -8.61 7.70
N GLU A 150 -7.73 -8.40 8.86
CA GLU A 150 -9.13 -8.02 9.03
C GLU A 150 -9.21 -6.64 9.69
N TRP A 151 -10.05 -5.77 9.14
CA TRP A 151 -10.28 -4.44 9.69
C TRP A 151 -11.13 -4.49 10.94
N SER A 152 -10.67 -3.87 12.02
CA SER A 152 -11.44 -3.67 13.25
C SER A 152 -11.98 -2.23 13.30
N HIS A 153 -13.28 -2.08 13.27
CA HIS A 153 -13.93 -0.77 13.42
C HIS A 153 -13.78 -0.19 14.83
N GLU A 154 -13.65 -1.04 15.84
CA GLU A 154 -13.50 -0.63 17.23
C GLU A 154 -12.16 0.04 17.50
N THR A 155 -11.09 -0.61 17.03
CA THR A 155 -9.71 -0.13 17.25
C THR A 155 -9.17 0.69 16.09
N ARG A 156 -9.87 0.73 14.95
CA ARG A 156 -9.46 1.39 13.71
C ARG A 156 -8.07 0.95 13.24
N ASP A 157 -7.84 -0.34 13.31
CA ASP A 157 -6.61 -0.99 12.86
C ASP A 157 -6.88 -2.29 12.10
N PHE A 158 -5.86 -2.79 11.45
CA PHE A 158 -5.86 -4.12 10.86
C PHE A 158 -5.27 -5.12 11.85
N ARG A 159 -5.97 -6.23 12.08
CA ARG A 159 -5.52 -7.35 12.89
C ARG A 159 -5.28 -8.57 12.02
N LEU A 160 -4.35 -9.41 12.41
CA LEU A 160 -4.20 -10.71 11.77
C LEU A 160 -5.50 -11.49 11.96
N ALA A 161 -6.16 -11.83 10.86
CA ALA A 161 -7.26 -12.77 10.90
C ALA A 161 -6.69 -14.12 11.36
N SER A 162 -7.33 -14.74 12.35
CA SER A 162 -6.86 -16.01 12.93
C SER A 162 -6.55 -17.01 11.84
N ALA A 163 -5.38 -17.66 11.89
CA ALA A 163 -4.79 -18.49 10.83
C ALA A 163 -5.57 -19.80 10.52
N LEU A 164 -6.82 -19.92 10.94
CA LEU A 164 -7.68 -21.09 10.72
C LEU A 164 -8.49 -21.04 9.41
N ALA A 165 -8.31 -20.07 8.56
CA ALA A 165 -9.08 -20.01 7.32
C ALA A 165 -8.19 -19.66 6.12
N ALA A 166 -8.00 -20.70 5.32
CA ALA A 166 -7.81 -20.67 3.88
C ALA A 166 -6.41 -20.95 3.35
N ARG A 167 -6.19 -22.22 3.08
CA ARG A 167 -5.50 -22.60 1.85
C ARG A 167 -6.14 -21.84 0.69
N PRO A 168 -5.37 -21.10 -0.17
CA PRO A 168 -5.93 -20.46 -1.33
C PRO A 168 -6.69 -21.50 -2.16
N ALA A 169 -7.96 -21.25 -2.46
CA ALA A 169 -8.69 -22.06 -3.43
C ALA A 169 -7.97 -21.91 -4.76
N GLU A 170 -7.43 -23.01 -5.30
CA GLU A 170 -6.89 -23.02 -6.65
C GLU A 170 -7.96 -22.50 -7.62
N PRO A 171 -7.61 -21.61 -8.56
CA PRO A 171 -8.55 -21.16 -9.56
C PRO A 171 -9.04 -22.38 -10.35
N ARG A 172 -10.32 -22.71 -10.24
CA ARG A 172 -10.95 -23.71 -11.10
C ARG A 172 -10.85 -23.22 -12.52
N LEU A 173 -9.97 -23.83 -13.30
CA LEU A 173 -9.97 -23.67 -14.76
C LEU A 173 -11.34 -24.10 -15.30
N PRO A 174 -11.97 -23.31 -16.19
CA PRO A 174 -13.23 -23.71 -16.81
C PRO A 174 -13.01 -25.00 -17.60
N GLY A 175 -13.76 -26.03 -17.23
CA GLY A 175 -13.71 -27.32 -17.88
C GLY A 175 -13.92 -27.20 -19.38
N ARG A 176 -13.00 -27.77 -20.19
CA ARG A 176 -13.18 -27.98 -21.61
C ARG A 176 -14.49 -28.81 -21.81
N ARG A 177 -15.47 -28.21 -22.46
CA ARG A 177 -16.59 -28.98 -23.02
C ARG A 177 -16.01 -29.84 -24.15
N SER A 178 -16.06 -31.15 -23.95
CA SER A 178 -15.84 -32.11 -25.01
C SER A 178 -17.05 -32.02 -25.95
N VAL A 179 -16.76 -31.88 -27.23
CA VAL A 179 -17.72 -32.07 -28.35
C VAL A 179 -17.80 -33.54 -28.65
#